data_d171b3a3097d3820080dfef7733ed245
#
_entry.id   d171b3a3097d3820080dfef7733ed245
#
_cell.length_a   1.000
_cell.length_b   1.000
_cell.length_c   1.000
_cell.angle_alpha   90.00
_cell.angle_beta   90.00
_cell.angle_gamma   90.00
#
_symmetry.space_group_name_H-M   'P 1'
#
loop_
_entity.id
_entity.type
_entity.pdbx_description
1 polymer ?
#
loop_
_entity_poly.entity_id
_entity_poly.type
_entity_poly.pdbx_seq_one_letter_code
_entity_poly.pdbx_strand_id
1 'polypeptide(L)'
;LDQRIVNQMLPDEPGTKVNQCVDNIMQIWRDGEADKLTQLVFCDISTPQAKATASKAAKTLDNPLLHALEGAVPLPEQEPAFTVYDDIRQKLIAQGMPADQIAFIHEANTEVRKKELFSKVRTGQVRVLLGSTAKMGAGTNVQDRLVALHDLDCPWRPGDLAQRKGRIERQGNQNPLVHVYRYVTEGTFDAYLWQTVENKQKFISQIMTSKSPVRSCDDVDETALSFAEIKALCAGDPRIKERMDLDVEVSRL
;
A
#
# COMPACT_ATOMS: atom_id res chain seq x y z
N LEU A 1 -1.26 6.89 -7.04
CA LEU A 1 -2.21 5.81 -7.34
C LEU A 1 -2.05 5.42 -8.81
N ASP A 2 -2.03 4.14 -9.08
CA ASP A 2 -2.02 3.66 -10.47
C ASP A 2 -3.38 3.97 -11.11
N GLN A 3 -3.35 4.67 -12.25
CA GLN A 3 -4.58 5.09 -12.96
C GLN A 3 -5.43 3.90 -13.41
N ARG A 4 -4.81 2.73 -13.58
CA ARG A 4 -5.49 1.47 -13.94
C ARG A 4 -6.43 0.94 -12.86
N ILE A 5 -6.30 1.39 -11.60
CA ILE A 5 -7.27 1.08 -10.54
C ILE A 5 -8.64 1.68 -10.87
N VAL A 6 -8.66 2.84 -11.51
CA VAL A 6 -9.90 3.54 -11.89
C VAL A 6 -10.36 3.14 -13.30
N ASN A 7 -9.41 2.97 -14.22
CA ASN A 7 -9.69 2.57 -15.60
C ASN A 7 -8.59 1.61 -16.10
N GLN A 8 -8.92 0.34 -16.18
CA GLN A 8 -8.02 -0.74 -16.61
C GLN A 8 -7.48 -0.61 -18.03
N MET A 9 -8.16 0.17 -18.88
CA MET A 9 -7.76 0.40 -20.28
C MET A 9 -6.64 1.43 -20.43
N LEU A 10 -6.24 2.10 -19.36
CA LEU A 10 -5.13 3.06 -19.42
C LEU A 10 -3.79 2.32 -19.54
N PRO A 11 -2.84 2.89 -20.29
CA PRO A 11 -1.53 2.28 -20.47
C PRO A 11 -0.75 2.25 -19.15
N ASP A 12 0.11 1.25 -19.02
CA ASP A 12 1.06 1.17 -17.92
C ASP A 12 2.22 2.15 -18.19
N GLU A 13 2.30 3.18 -17.37
CA GLU A 13 3.38 4.18 -17.50
C GLU A 13 4.66 3.71 -16.78
N PRO A 14 5.83 3.69 -17.44
CA PRO A 14 7.08 3.19 -16.86
C PRO A 14 7.49 3.90 -15.56
N GLY A 15 7.16 5.19 -15.43
CA GLY A 15 7.51 6.02 -14.27
C GLY A 15 6.62 5.84 -13.04
N THR A 16 5.66 4.92 -13.05
CA THR A 16 4.77 4.72 -11.88
C THR A 16 5.53 4.17 -10.68
N LYS A 17 5.05 4.49 -9.48
CA LYS A 17 5.63 3.96 -8.24
C LYS A 17 5.57 2.43 -8.16
N VAL A 18 4.60 1.80 -8.83
CA VAL A 18 4.51 0.34 -8.94
C VAL A 18 5.67 -0.21 -9.74
N ASN A 19 5.98 0.37 -10.91
CA ASN A 19 7.09 -0.05 -11.74
C ASN A 19 8.43 0.16 -11.05
N GLN A 20 8.65 1.31 -10.40
CA GLN A 20 9.85 1.55 -9.60
C GLN A 20 9.99 0.56 -8.44
N CYS A 21 8.87 0.19 -7.79
CA CYS A 21 8.86 -0.82 -6.75
C CYS A 21 9.29 -2.19 -7.30
N VAL A 22 8.75 -2.59 -8.43
CA VAL A 22 9.11 -3.85 -9.11
C VAL A 22 10.60 -3.87 -9.47
N ASP A 23 11.12 -2.78 -10.03
CA ASP A 23 12.54 -2.70 -10.41
C ASP A 23 13.46 -2.82 -9.19
N ASN A 24 13.16 -2.12 -8.08
CA ASN A 24 13.90 -2.24 -6.83
C ASN A 24 13.82 -3.66 -6.25
N ILE A 25 12.65 -4.28 -6.27
CA ILE A 25 12.48 -5.66 -5.80
C ILE A 25 13.34 -6.61 -6.62
N MET A 26 13.34 -6.47 -7.95
CA MET A 26 14.11 -7.34 -8.85
C MET A 26 15.62 -7.15 -8.69
N GLN A 27 16.08 -5.92 -8.48
CA GLN A 27 17.48 -5.64 -8.18
C GLN A 27 17.93 -6.36 -6.91
N ILE A 28 17.19 -6.16 -5.81
CA ILE A 28 17.48 -6.78 -4.51
C ILE A 28 17.37 -8.31 -4.58
N TRP A 29 16.41 -8.83 -5.35
CA TRP A 29 16.24 -10.27 -5.54
C TRP A 29 17.45 -10.90 -6.23
N ARG A 30 17.98 -10.26 -7.28
CA ARG A 30 19.19 -10.72 -7.98
C ARG A 30 20.43 -10.64 -7.10
N ASP A 31 20.64 -9.49 -6.44
CA ASP A 31 21.80 -9.25 -5.59
C ASP A 31 21.81 -10.17 -4.35
N GLY A 32 20.64 -10.50 -3.84
CA GLY A 32 20.45 -11.33 -2.65
C GLY A 32 20.20 -12.81 -2.91
N GLU A 33 20.51 -13.32 -4.11
CA GLU A 33 20.21 -14.72 -4.48
C GLU A 33 20.98 -15.72 -3.62
N ALA A 34 22.25 -15.47 -3.35
CA ALA A 34 23.12 -16.36 -2.58
C ALA A 34 22.59 -16.57 -1.13
N ASP A 35 22.11 -15.49 -0.50
CA ASP A 35 21.63 -15.50 0.87
C ASP A 35 20.12 -15.69 0.98
N LYS A 36 19.42 -15.82 -0.15
CA LYS A 36 17.96 -15.90 -0.23
C LYS A 36 17.28 -14.78 0.56
N LEU A 37 17.74 -13.55 0.35
CA LEU A 37 17.23 -12.37 1.03
C LEU A 37 15.75 -12.16 0.71
N THR A 38 14.99 -11.72 1.71
CA THR A 38 13.54 -11.54 1.60
C THR A 38 13.12 -10.08 1.69
N GLN A 39 11.95 -9.77 1.18
CA GLN A 39 11.43 -8.41 1.08
C GLN A 39 9.95 -8.38 1.46
N LEU A 40 9.50 -7.32 2.13
CA LEU A 40 8.09 -7.05 2.44
C LEU A 40 7.58 -5.88 1.61
N VAL A 41 6.40 -6.03 1.03
CA VAL A 41 5.70 -4.94 0.32
C VAL A 41 4.39 -4.65 1.03
N PHE A 42 4.25 -3.43 1.52
CA PHE A 42 3.03 -2.93 2.14
C PHE A 42 2.21 -2.14 1.13
N CYS A 43 0.97 -2.58 0.94
CA CYS A 43 -0.02 -1.89 0.12
C CYS A 43 -1.40 -2.08 0.75
N ASP A 44 -1.98 -0.99 1.26
CA ASP A 44 -3.32 -0.99 1.88
C ASP A 44 -4.41 -0.70 0.83
N ILE A 45 -4.01 -0.09 -0.28
CA ILE A 45 -4.90 0.23 -1.40
C ILE A 45 -4.97 -0.98 -2.35
N SER A 46 -6.18 -1.25 -2.88
CA SER A 46 -6.40 -2.35 -3.85
C SER A 46 -6.04 -3.73 -3.30
N THR A 47 -6.34 -3.97 -2.01
CA THR A 47 -6.16 -5.30 -1.40
C THR A 47 -7.03 -6.34 -2.12
N PRO A 48 -6.49 -7.55 -2.39
CA PRO A 48 -7.27 -8.62 -3.00
C PRO A 48 -8.50 -8.93 -2.16
N GLN A 49 -9.67 -8.77 -2.74
CA GLN A 49 -10.91 -9.22 -2.10
C GLN A 49 -10.93 -10.76 -2.17
N ALA A 50 -11.25 -11.42 -1.04
CA ALA A 50 -11.57 -12.83 -1.09
C ALA A 50 -12.66 -13.02 -2.15
N LYS A 51 -12.44 -13.92 -3.13
CA LYS A 51 -13.47 -14.27 -4.10
C LYS A 51 -14.73 -14.56 -3.30
N ALA A 52 -15.67 -13.62 -3.34
CA ALA A 52 -16.99 -13.83 -2.78
C ALA A 52 -17.52 -15.04 -3.55
N THR A 53 -17.62 -16.17 -2.88
CA THR A 53 -18.36 -17.31 -3.42
C THR A 53 -19.71 -16.74 -3.81
N ALA A 54 -20.03 -16.78 -5.08
CA ALA A 54 -21.28 -16.29 -5.68
C ALA A 54 -22.56 -16.87 -5.01
N SER A 55 -22.41 -17.69 -4.00
CA SER A 55 -23.44 -18.39 -3.26
C SER A 55 -24.08 -17.59 -2.11
N LYS A 56 -23.55 -16.43 -1.71
CA LYS A 56 -24.14 -15.64 -0.61
C LYS A 56 -24.99 -14.43 -1.04
N ALA A 57 -24.80 -13.93 -2.25
CA ALA A 57 -25.65 -12.87 -2.80
C ALA A 57 -27.01 -13.37 -3.33
N ALA A 58 -27.13 -14.67 -3.61
CA ALA A 58 -28.35 -15.28 -4.14
C ALA A 58 -29.40 -15.67 -3.06
N LYS A 59 -29.12 -15.48 -1.79
CA LYS A 59 -30.02 -15.94 -0.69
C LYS A 59 -30.93 -14.87 -0.09
N THR A 60 -30.97 -13.67 -0.61
CA THR A 60 -31.76 -12.57 0.00
C THR A 60 -32.77 -11.88 -0.92
N LEU A 61 -33.07 -12.42 -2.07
CA LEU A 61 -34.19 -11.91 -2.90
C LEU A 61 -35.00 -13.09 -3.46
N ASP A 62 -35.90 -13.59 -2.62
CA ASP A 62 -37.00 -14.47 -3.04
C ASP A 62 -37.99 -13.59 -3.85
N ASN A 63 -37.65 -13.31 -5.09
CA ASN A 63 -38.50 -12.57 -5.99
C ASN A 63 -38.97 -13.49 -7.13
N PRO A 64 -40.25 -13.88 -7.17
CA PRO A 64 -40.82 -14.81 -8.18
C PRO A 64 -40.66 -14.35 -9.63
N LEU A 65 -40.39 -13.07 -9.87
CA LEU A 65 -40.14 -12.50 -11.20
C LEU A 65 -38.75 -12.83 -11.77
N LEU A 66 -37.80 -13.24 -10.94
CA LEU A 66 -36.46 -13.63 -11.40
C LEU A 66 -36.44 -15.05 -11.99
N HIS A 67 -37.33 -15.95 -11.56
CA HIS A 67 -37.46 -17.30 -12.13
C HIS A 67 -38.02 -17.34 -13.56
N ALA A 68 -38.64 -16.25 -14.00
CA ALA A 68 -39.15 -16.16 -15.38
C ALA A 68 -38.09 -15.73 -16.41
N LEU A 69 -36.88 -15.33 -15.97
CA LEU A 69 -35.79 -14.86 -16.83
C LEU A 69 -34.61 -15.85 -16.93
N GLU A 70 -34.77 -17.07 -16.41
CA GLU A 70 -33.71 -18.12 -16.46
C GLU A 70 -33.43 -18.69 -17.88
N GLY A 71 -33.89 -18.02 -18.94
CA GLY A 71 -33.56 -18.35 -20.33
C GLY A 71 -32.72 -17.29 -21.05
N ALA A 72 -32.30 -16.24 -20.38
CA ALA A 72 -31.63 -15.11 -21.02
C ALA A 72 -30.14 -15.08 -20.68
N VAL A 73 -29.33 -15.32 -21.71
CA VAL A 73 -27.95 -14.94 -21.92
C VAL A 73 -27.02 -15.00 -20.67
N PRO A 74 -25.99 -15.82 -20.68
CA PRO A 74 -24.95 -15.78 -19.61
C PRO A 74 -24.46 -14.34 -19.49
N LEU A 75 -24.56 -13.73 -18.31
CA LEU A 75 -23.91 -12.46 -18.04
C LEU A 75 -22.42 -12.67 -18.37
N PRO A 76 -21.80 -11.75 -19.12
CA PRO A 76 -20.39 -11.85 -19.43
C PRO A 76 -19.64 -12.03 -18.11
N GLU A 77 -18.79 -13.05 -18.03
CA GLU A 77 -17.90 -13.25 -16.90
C GLU A 77 -17.17 -11.92 -16.69
N GLN A 78 -17.44 -11.28 -15.57
CA GLN A 78 -16.77 -10.03 -15.24
C GLN A 78 -15.29 -10.36 -15.12
N GLU A 79 -14.49 -9.81 -16.01
CA GLU A 79 -13.03 -9.92 -15.91
C GLU A 79 -12.61 -9.55 -14.49
N PRO A 80 -11.69 -10.29 -13.88
CA PRO A 80 -11.27 -10.02 -12.52
C PRO A 80 -10.78 -8.58 -12.42
N ALA A 81 -11.34 -7.82 -11.50
CA ALA A 81 -10.99 -6.42 -11.29
C ALA A 81 -9.48 -6.29 -11.09
N PHE A 82 -8.86 -5.31 -11.76
CA PHE A 82 -7.43 -5.02 -11.63
C PHE A 82 -7.06 -4.81 -10.16
N THR A 83 -6.02 -5.52 -9.70
CA THR A 83 -5.43 -5.28 -8.39
C THR A 83 -3.95 -4.96 -8.53
N VAL A 84 -3.45 -4.03 -7.70
CA VAL A 84 -2.03 -3.71 -7.66
C VAL A 84 -1.19 -4.93 -7.27
N TYR A 85 -1.73 -5.82 -6.45
CA TYR A 85 -1.08 -7.06 -6.03
C TYR A 85 -0.82 -7.99 -7.22
N ASP A 86 -1.83 -8.21 -8.07
CA ASP A 86 -1.71 -9.07 -9.22
C ASP A 86 -0.80 -8.46 -10.29
N ASP A 87 -0.84 -7.13 -10.47
CA ASP A 87 0.04 -6.42 -11.37
C ASP A 87 1.52 -6.57 -10.96
N ILE A 88 1.83 -6.36 -9.67
CA ILE A 88 3.20 -6.56 -9.16
C ILE A 88 3.63 -8.01 -9.37
N ARG A 89 2.79 -9.00 -9.03
CA ARG A 89 3.09 -10.43 -9.22
C ARG A 89 3.40 -10.75 -10.68
N GLN A 90 2.56 -10.29 -11.60
CA GLN A 90 2.75 -10.52 -13.03
C GLN A 90 4.04 -9.90 -13.55
N LYS A 91 4.36 -8.67 -13.14
CA LYS A 91 5.58 -7.98 -13.54
C LYS A 91 6.84 -8.64 -12.99
N LEU A 92 6.82 -9.11 -11.75
CA LEU A 92 7.94 -9.84 -11.17
C LEU A 92 8.16 -11.17 -11.89
N ILE A 93 7.09 -11.91 -12.21
CA ILE A 93 7.17 -13.15 -12.99
C ILE A 93 7.68 -12.88 -14.41
N ALA A 94 7.19 -11.85 -15.07
CA ALA A 94 7.63 -11.46 -16.41
C ALA A 94 9.14 -11.10 -16.46
N GLN A 95 9.69 -10.57 -15.34
CA GLN A 95 11.12 -10.29 -15.21
C GLN A 95 11.96 -11.51 -14.75
N GLY A 96 11.34 -12.68 -14.60
CA GLY A 96 12.00 -13.95 -14.35
C GLY A 96 11.99 -14.44 -12.90
N MET A 97 11.25 -13.79 -11.99
CA MET A 97 11.10 -14.31 -10.64
C MET A 97 10.13 -15.50 -10.61
N PRO A 98 10.49 -16.66 -10.01
CA PRO A 98 9.59 -17.79 -9.88
C PRO A 98 8.33 -17.44 -9.09
N ALA A 99 7.16 -17.90 -9.55
CA ALA A 99 5.88 -17.57 -8.94
C ALA A 99 5.73 -18.06 -7.50
N ASP A 100 6.39 -19.15 -7.14
CA ASP A 100 6.42 -19.73 -5.78
C ASP A 100 7.24 -18.91 -4.77
N GLN A 101 8.09 -17.99 -5.26
CA GLN A 101 8.83 -17.05 -4.43
C GLN A 101 8.04 -15.78 -4.08
N ILE A 102 6.84 -15.61 -4.66
CA ILE A 102 5.97 -14.46 -4.42
C ILE A 102 4.72 -14.94 -3.69
N ALA A 103 4.36 -14.31 -2.57
CA ALA A 103 3.17 -14.68 -1.83
C ALA A 103 2.39 -13.45 -1.35
N PHE A 104 1.08 -13.62 -1.22
CA PHE A 104 0.18 -12.64 -0.63
C PHE A 104 -0.28 -13.12 0.75
N ILE A 105 -0.15 -12.29 1.77
CA ILE A 105 -0.66 -12.60 3.11
C ILE A 105 -2.17 -12.91 3.11
N HIS A 106 -2.90 -12.33 2.16
CA HIS A 106 -4.35 -12.52 2.01
C HIS A 106 -4.73 -13.94 1.58
N GLU A 107 -3.81 -14.71 1.00
CA GLU A 107 -4.01 -16.12 0.63
C GLU A 107 -3.94 -17.04 1.86
N ALA A 108 -3.32 -16.58 2.96
CA ALA A 108 -3.19 -17.33 4.21
C ALA A 108 -4.34 -17.01 5.18
N ASN A 109 -5.52 -17.58 4.93
CA ASN A 109 -6.74 -17.25 5.68
C ASN A 109 -6.85 -17.91 7.07
N THR A 110 -5.96 -18.84 7.41
CA THR A 110 -5.94 -19.53 8.71
C THR A 110 -4.61 -19.30 9.42
N GLU A 111 -4.61 -19.36 10.74
CA GLU A 111 -3.39 -19.21 11.53
C GLU A 111 -2.33 -20.28 11.20
N VAL A 112 -2.74 -21.47 10.82
CA VAL A 112 -1.83 -22.55 10.39
C VAL A 112 -1.15 -22.14 9.08
N ARG A 113 -1.91 -21.73 8.08
CA ARG A 113 -1.37 -21.25 6.78
C ARG A 113 -0.48 -20.03 6.93
N LYS A 114 -0.81 -19.11 7.84
CA LYS A 114 0.06 -17.97 8.14
C LYS A 114 1.41 -18.41 8.72
N LYS A 115 1.40 -19.36 9.67
CA LYS A 115 2.63 -19.90 10.26
C LYS A 115 3.50 -20.58 9.22
N GLU A 116 2.89 -21.37 8.32
CA GLU A 116 3.59 -22.02 7.19
C GLU A 116 4.19 -20.97 6.24
N LEU A 117 3.40 -19.96 5.85
CA LEU A 117 3.86 -18.87 4.99
C LEU A 117 5.04 -18.13 5.63
N PHE A 118 4.95 -17.77 6.91
CA PHE A 118 6.04 -17.09 7.61
C PHE A 118 7.29 -17.97 7.74
N SER A 119 7.12 -19.28 7.87
CA SER A 119 8.24 -20.21 7.83
C SER A 119 8.93 -20.20 6.46
N LYS A 120 8.16 -20.21 5.37
CA LYS A 120 8.71 -20.12 4.00
C LYS A 120 9.43 -18.79 3.74
N VAL A 121 8.95 -17.68 4.31
CA VAL A 121 9.65 -16.40 4.22
C VAL A 121 10.97 -16.45 5.01
N ARG A 122 10.97 -16.93 6.25
CA ARG A 122 12.21 -17.05 7.06
C ARG A 122 13.28 -17.92 6.42
N THR A 123 12.86 -19.00 5.75
CA THR A 123 13.81 -19.89 5.05
C THR A 123 14.24 -19.36 3.67
N GLY A 124 13.63 -18.27 3.20
CA GLY A 124 13.91 -17.70 1.88
C GLY A 124 13.31 -18.50 0.72
N GLN A 125 12.35 -19.38 0.97
CA GLN A 125 11.56 -20.01 -0.10
C GLN A 125 10.61 -18.99 -0.74
N VAL A 126 9.97 -18.15 0.08
CA VAL A 126 9.23 -16.98 -0.38
C VAL A 126 10.15 -15.77 -0.21
N ARG A 127 10.49 -15.13 -1.32
CA ARG A 127 11.42 -13.99 -1.37
C ARG A 127 10.70 -12.65 -1.26
N VAL A 128 9.44 -12.59 -1.71
CA VAL A 128 8.62 -11.37 -1.69
C VAL A 128 7.26 -11.68 -1.06
N LEU A 129 6.95 -11.01 0.04
CA LEU A 129 5.65 -11.11 0.72
C LEU A 129 4.93 -9.77 0.60
N LEU A 130 3.77 -9.78 -0.06
CA LEU A 130 2.90 -8.61 -0.19
C LEU A 130 1.73 -8.69 0.80
N GLY A 131 1.38 -7.55 1.38
CA GLY A 131 0.21 -7.50 2.26
C GLY A 131 -0.14 -6.11 2.74
N SER A 132 -1.30 -6.01 3.39
CA SER A 132 -1.74 -4.78 4.03
C SER A 132 -1.19 -4.63 5.45
N THR A 133 -1.15 -3.40 5.96
CA THR A 133 -0.78 -3.10 7.34
C THR A 133 -1.63 -3.89 8.34
N ALA A 134 -2.93 -3.99 8.08
CA ALA A 134 -3.85 -4.73 8.94
C ALA A 134 -3.51 -6.23 9.03
N LYS A 135 -3.05 -6.84 7.94
CA LYS A 135 -2.73 -8.28 7.89
C LYS A 135 -1.30 -8.59 8.31
N MET A 136 -0.34 -7.73 8.01
CA MET A 136 1.07 -7.91 8.32
C MET A 136 1.56 -7.07 9.52
N GLY A 137 0.77 -6.08 9.94
CA GLY A 137 1.15 -5.17 11.03
C GLY A 137 1.25 -5.84 12.39
N ALA A 138 0.47 -6.90 12.68
CA ALA A 138 0.52 -7.61 13.94
C ALA A 138 0.95 -9.08 13.74
N GLY A 139 1.80 -9.59 14.65
CA GLY A 139 2.15 -11.01 14.70
C GLY A 139 3.06 -11.54 13.57
N THR A 140 3.45 -10.72 12.59
CA THR A 140 4.32 -11.14 11.50
C THR A 140 5.76 -11.24 11.99
N ASN A 141 6.32 -12.43 11.99
CA ASN A 141 7.66 -12.76 12.48
C ASN A 141 8.47 -13.40 11.35
N VAL A 142 9.04 -12.55 10.47
CA VAL A 142 9.71 -12.97 9.22
C VAL A 142 11.04 -12.27 8.99
N GLN A 143 11.60 -11.66 10.05
CA GLN A 143 12.75 -10.76 9.96
C GLN A 143 14.07 -11.43 9.61
N ASP A 144 14.21 -12.73 9.75
CA ASP A 144 15.53 -13.42 9.74
C ASP A 144 16.39 -13.05 8.51
N ARG A 145 15.83 -13.05 7.32
CA ARG A 145 16.50 -12.72 6.05
C ARG A 145 15.96 -11.46 5.40
N LEU A 146 15.18 -10.68 6.15
CA LEU A 146 14.49 -9.51 5.62
C LEU A 146 15.46 -8.35 5.42
N VAL A 147 15.72 -7.98 4.17
CA VAL A 147 16.66 -6.91 3.81
C VAL A 147 15.97 -5.63 3.37
N ALA A 148 14.77 -5.72 2.83
CA ALA A 148 14.04 -4.55 2.33
C ALA A 148 12.57 -4.56 2.70
N LEU A 149 12.04 -3.37 2.95
CA LEU A 149 10.64 -3.06 3.16
C LEU A 149 10.24 -1.98 2.17
N HIS A 150 9.13 -2.19 1.48
CA HIS A 150 8.59 -1.29 0.48
C HIS A 150 7.23 -0.76 0.95
N ASP A 151 7.14 0.53 1.25
CA ASP A 151 5.90 1.23 1.53
C ASP A 151 5.36 1.81 0.22
N LEU A 152 4.45 1.09 -0.43
CA LEU A 152 3.88 1.48 -1.73
C LEU A 152 2.80 2.56 -1.56
N ASP A 153 2.19 2.63 -0.40
CA ASP A 153 1.22 3.65 -0.01
C ASP A 153 1.52 4.21 1.38
N CYS A 154 1.02 5.42 1.63
CA CYS A 154 1.13 6.08 2.91
C CYS A 154 -0.03 5.67 3.82
N PRO A 155 0.23 5.09 5.00
CA PRO A 155 -0.82 4.84 5.97
C PRO A 155 -1.27 6.16 6.60
N TRP A 156 -2.50 6.19 7.14
CA TRP A 156 -3.08 7.38 7.76
C TRP A 156 -2.46 7.73 9.12
N ARG A 157 -1.82 6.76 9.77
CA ARG A 157 -1.31 6.90 11.15
C ARG A 157 0.21 6.76 11.18
N PRO A 158 0.93 7.68 11.85
CA PRO A 158 2.37 7.52 12.06
C PRO A 158 2.74 6.21 12.75
N GLY A 159 1.90 5.74 13.66
CA GLY A 159 2.08 4.47 14.36
C GLY A 159 2.13 3.26 13.42
N ASP A 160 1.40 3.30 12.31
CA ASP A 160 1.41 2.22 11.33
C ASP A 160 2.75 2.16 10.58
N LEU A 161 3.37 3.31 10.28
CA LEU A 161 4.74 3.36 9.73
C LEU A 161 5.77 2.81 10.70
N ALA A 162 5.67 3.18 11.98
CA ALA A 162 6.54 2.64 13.02
C ALA A 162 6.34 1.13 13.16
N GLN A 163 5.11 0.66 13.07
CA GLN A 163 4.77 -0.76 13.12
C GLN A 163 5.33 -1.52 11.91
N ARG A 164 5.19 -0.99 10.67
CA ARG A 164 5.80 -1.55 9.46
C ARG A 164 7.32 -1.64 9.61
N LYS A 165 7.97 -0.52 9.97
CA LYS A 165 9.42 -0.43 10.19
C LYS A 165 9.90 -1.41 11.25
N GLY A 166 9.16 -1.57 12.35
CA GLY A 166 9.45 -2.55 13.40
C GLY A 166 9.38 -4.02 12.95
N ARG A 167 8.99 -4.32 11.70
CA ARG A 167 9.07 -5.69 11.14
C ARG A 167 10.46 -6.00 10.59
N ILE A 168 11.16 -5.00 10.08
CA ILE A 168 12.50 -5.16 9.54
C ILE A 168 13.58 -4.81 10.57
N GLU A 169 13.40 -3.72 11.32
CA GLU A 169 14.28 -3.34 12.42
C GLU A 169 13.95 -4.12 13.70
N ARG A 170 14.21 -5.41 13.68
CA ARG A 170 13.85 -6.30 14.79
C ARG A 170 15.01 -7.21 15.15
N GLN A 171 15.12 -7.50 16.44
CA GLN A 171 16.07 -8.50 16.94
C GLN A 171 15.87 -9.84 16.22
N GLY A 172 16.96 -10.47 15.79
CA GLY A 172 16.97 -11.72 15.03
C GLY A 172 17.06 -11.52 13.52
N ASN A 173 17.06 -10.29 13.00
CA ASN A 173 17.43 -10.01 11.63
C ASN A 173 18.93 -10.28 11.45
N GLN A 174 19.28 -11.10 10.46
CA GLN A 174 20.67 -11.48 10.16
C GLN A 174 21.40 -10.41 9.31
N ASN A 175 20.66 -9.47 8.73
CA ASN A 175 21.25 -8.43 7.89
C ASN A 175 21.72 -7.25 8.75
N PRO A 176 22.99 -6.84 8.64
CA PRO A 176 23.52 -5.69 9.36
C PRO A 176 22.97 -4.36 8.84
N LEU A 177 22.53 -4.33 7.59
CA LEU A 177 21.93 -3.19 6.93
C LEU A 177 20.59 -3.60 6.32
N VAL A 178 19.58 -2.78 6.54
CA VAL A 178 18.25 -2.97 5.98
C VAL A 178 17.77 -1.69 5.29
N HIS A 179 16.94 -1.85 4.28
CA HIS A 179 16.46 -0.75 3.46
C HIS A 179 14.95 -0.57 3.62
N VAL A 180 14.52 0.69 3.75
CA VAL A 180 13.10 1.05 3.75
C VAL A 180 12.86 2.00 2.58
N TYR A 181 12.13 1.52 1.58
CA TYR A 181 11.75 2.27 0.38
C TYR A 181 10.35 2.85 0.56
N ARG A 182 10.19 4.13 0.34
CA ARG A 182 8.91 4.82 0.33
C ARG A 182 8.66 5.40 -1.05
N TYR A 183 7.54 5.04 -1.65
CA TYR A 183 7.18 5.44 -3.00
C TYR A 183 6.15 6.56 -2.95
N VAL A 184 6.51 7.69 -3.53
CA VAL A 184 5.68 8.89 -3.52
C VAL A 184 5.51 9.39 -4.95
N THR A 185 4.28 9.71 -5.33
CA THR A 185 4.01 10.38 -6.61
C THR A 185 3.97 11.88 -6.38
N GLU A 186 4.95 12.59 -6.94
CA GLU A 186 5.06 14.05 -6.83
C GLU A 186 3.83 14.75 -7.44
N GLY A 187 3.48 15.91 -6.91
CA GLY A 187 2.36 16.71 -7.39
C GLY A 187 0.99 16.06 -7.19
N THR A 188 0.86 15.08 -6.29
CA THR A 188 -0.39 14.38 -6.02
C THR A 188 -0.74 14.40 -4.54
N PHE A 189 -1.98 13.99 -4.23
CA PHE A 189 -2.44 13.80 -2.85
C PHE A 189 -1.56 12.82 -2.05
N ASP A 190 -0.87 11.91 -2.72
CA ASP A 190 0.08 10.98 -2.09
C ASP A 190 1.23 11.74 -1.38
N ALA A 191 1.81 12.74 -2.05
CA ALA A 191 2.86 13.58 -1.45
C ALA A 191 2.35 14.35 -0.22
N TYR A 192 1.12 14.87 -0.28
CA TYR A 192 0.49 15.54 0.85
C TYR A 192 0.29 14.59 2.04
N LEU A 193 -0.18 13.36 1.81
CA LEU A 193 -0.35 12.37 2.87
C LEU A 193 0.98 12.06 3.58
N TRP A 194 2.06 11.84 2.83
CA TRP A 194 3.39 11.60 3.39
C TRP A 194 3.86 12.77 4.25
N GLN A 195 3.70 14.00 3.76
CA GLN A 195 4.06 15.21 4.52
C GLN A 195 3.25 15.34 5.82
N THR A 196 1.94 15.09 5.75
CA THR A 196 1.04 15.15 6.92
C THR A 196 1.44 14.13 7.97
N VAL A 197 1.70 12.88 7.57
CA VAL A 197 2.11 11.81 8.49
C VAL A 197 3.48 12.11 9.09
N GLU A 198 4.42 12.68 8.32
CA GLU A 198 5.71 13.11 8.83
C GLU A 198 5.58 14.23 9.88
N ASN A 199 4.73 15.21 9.65
CA ASN A 199 4.48 16.29 10.60
C ASN A 199 3.86 15.75 11.90
N LYS A 200 2.88 14.85 11.81
CA LYS A 200 2.31 14.15 12.96
C LYS A 200 3.37 13.36 13.74
N GLN A 201 4.28 12.70 13.05
CA GLN A 201 5.38 11.96 13.68
C GLN A 201 6.35 12.89 14.42
N LYS A 202 6.70 14.04 13.82
CA LYS A 202 7.55 15.05 14.45
C LYS A 202 6.91 15.58 15.73
N PHE A 203 5.62 15.90 15.69
CA PHE A 203 4.85 16.35 16.84
C PHE A 203 4.84 15.32 17.98
N ILE A 204 4.50 14.07 17.68
CA ILE A 204 4.52 12.97 18.65
C ILE A 204 5.92 12.84 19.27
N SER A 205 6.96 12.90 18.47
CA SER A 205 8.35 12.79 18.92
C SER A 205 8.73 13.93 19.87
N GLN A 206 8.28 15.16 19.60
CA GLN A 206 8.51 16.32 20.47
C GLN A 206 7.89 16.14 21.85
N ILE A 207 6.63 15.68 21.88
CA ILE A 207 5.94 15.41 23.16
C ILE A 207 6.62 14.28 23.94
N MET A 208 6.93 13.18 23.27
CA MET A 208 7.46 11.98 23.93
C MET A 208 8.90 12.14 24.42
N THR A 209 9.71 12.97 23.75
CA THR A 209 11.12 13.13 24.12
C THR A 209 11.38 14.25 25.12
N SER A 210 10.39 15.08 25.42
CA SER A 210 10.48 16.23 26.36
C SER A 210 11.67 17.19 26.10
N LYS A 211 12.29 17.11 24.93
CA LYS A 211 13.49 17.88 24.57
C LYS A 211 13.21 19.36 24.28
N SER A 212 11.96 19.75 24.18
CA SER A 212 11.56 21.14 24.07
C SER A 212 10.13 21.29 24.62
N PRO A 213 9.95 21.84 25.85
CA PRO A 213 8.63 22.14 26.35
C PRO A 213 8.09 23.35 25.59
N VAL A 214 7.59 23.15 24.40
CA VAL A 214 6.79 24.15 23.71
C VAL A 214 5.46 24.18 24.42
N ARG A 215 5.13 25.31 25.07
CA ARG A 215 3.87 25.51 25.81
C ARG A 215 2.63 25.59 24.91
N SER A 216 2.83 25.82 23.63
CA SER A 216 1.81 25.77 22.60
C SER A 216 2.38 25.05 21.38
N CYS A 217 1.69 24.05 20.92
CA CYS A 217 1.97 23.42 19.65
C CYS A 217 0.72 23.61 18.80
N ASP A 218 0.90 24.13 17.58
CA ASP A 218 -0.21 24.20 16.64
C ASP A 218 -0.73 22.77 16.43
N ASP A 219 -2.04 22.58 16.65
CA ASP A 219 -2.66 21.29 16.43
C ASP A 219 -2.44 20.92 14.95
N VAL A 220 -1.89 19.73 14.73
CA VAL A 220 -1.61 19.26 13.35
C VAL A 220 -2.91 19.11 12.56
N ASP A 221 -4.04 18.98 13.24
CA ASP A 221 -5.36 18.96 12.62
C ASP A 221 -5.89 20.37 12.27
N GLU A 222 -5.40 21.46 12.95
CA GLU A 222 -5.67 22.84 12.56
C GLU A 222 -4.84 23.30 11.35
N THR A 223 -3.71 22.66 11.10
CA THR A 223 -2.92 22.87 9.87
C THR A 223 -3.36 21.97 8.71
N ALA A 224 -4.52 21.35 8.80
CA ALA A 224 -5.08 20.62 7.66
C ALA A 224 -5.22 21.58 6.47
N LEU A 225 -4.54 21.25 5.37
CA LEU A 225 -4.62 22.04 4.15
C LEU A 225 -6.10 22.21 3.75
N SER A 226 -6.47 23.42 3.41
CA SER A 226 -7.77 23.68 2.81
C SER A 226 -7.94 22.86 1.52
N PHE A 227 -9.17 22.64 1.10
CA PHE A 227 -9.45 21.96 -0.18
C PHE A 227 -8.73 22.63 -1.37
N ALA A 228 -8.56 23.96 -1.31
CA ALA A 228 -7.82 24.75 -2.29
C ALA A 228 -6.34 24.38 -2.34
N GLU A 229 -5.72 24.25 -1.18
CA GLU A 229 -4.30 23.89 -1.05
C GLU A 229 -4.05 22.45 -1.51
N ILE A 230 -4.93 21.53 -1.15
CA ILE A 230 -4.86 20.13 -1.63
C ILE A 230 -4.96 20.11 -3.16
N LYS A 231 -5.91 20.87 -3.74
CA LYS A 231 -6.10 20.92 -5.19
C LYS A 231 -4.89 21.53 -5.91
N ALA A 232 -4.31 22.61 -5.37
CA ALA A 232 -3.11 23.23 -5.89
C ALA A 232 -1.91 22.28 -5.85
N LEU A 233 -1.74 21.55 -4.77
CA LEU A 233 -0.68 20.57 -4.60
C LEU A 233 -0.83 19.39 -5.57
N CYS A 234 -2.05 18.89 -5.75
CA CYS A 234 -2.35 17.80 -6.70
C CYS A 234 -2.16 18.23 -8.16
N ALA A 235 -2.44 19.48 -8.48
CA ALA A 235 -2.27 20.02 -9.83
C ALA A 235 -0.82 20.45 -10.12
N GLY A 236 0.04 20.53 -9.09
CA GLY A 236 1.42 21.04 -9.23
C GLY A 236 1.52 22.52 -9.61
N ASP A 237 0.42 23.27 -9.54
CA ASP A 237 0.36 24.69 -9.92
C ASP A 237 -0.06 25.57 -8.73
N PRO A 238 0.89 26.33 -8.13
CA PRO A 238 0.60 27.18 -6.98
C PRO A 238 -0.42 28.30 -7.29
N ARG A 239 -0.58 28.69 -8.55
CA ARG A 239 -1.55 29.72 -8.96
C ARG A 239 -3.01 29.31 -8.73
N ILE A 240 -3.28 28.00 -8.62
CA ILE A 240 -4.62 27.50 -8.29
C ILE A 240 -5.01 27.90 -6.87
N LYS A 241 -4.07 27.84 -5.91
CA LYS A 241 -4.29 28.31 -4.54
C LYS A 241 -4.60 29.82 -4.54
N GLU A 242 -3.74 30.60 -5.16
CA GLU A 242 -3.86 32.07 -5.23
C GLU A 242 -5.21 32.49 -5.83
N ARG A 243 -5.62 31.84 -6.91
CA ARG A 243 -6.95 32.08 -7.52
C ARG A 243 -8.10 31.76 -6.56
N MET A 244 -8.04 30.63 -5.86
CA MET A 244 -9.11 30.24 -4.94
C MET A 244 -9.17 31.14 -3.71
N ASP A 245 -8.03 31.59 -3.21
CA ASP A 245 -7.96 32.57 -2.10
C ASP A 245 -8.58 33.91 -2.52
N LEU A 246 -8.29 34.38 -3.74
CA LEU A 246 -8.92 35.56 -4.31
C LEU A 246 -10.44 35.39 -4.53
N ASP A 247 -10.89 34.23 -5.00
CA ASP A 247 -12.31 33.94 -5.16
C ASP A 247 -13.06 33.97 -3.81
N VAL A 248 -12.41 33.53 -2.73
CA VAL A 248 -12.96 33.61 -1.36
C VAL A 248 -13.01 35.06 -0.87
N GLU A 249 -11.99 35.86 -1.12
CA GLU A 249 -11.99 37.29 -0.76
C GLU A 249 -13.07 38.07 -1.50
N VAL A 250 -13.20 37.83 -2.82
CA VAL A 250 -14.24 38.47 -3.64
C VAL A 250 -15.65 38.07 -3.17
N SER A 251 -15.83 36.83 -2.67
CA SER A 251 -17.13 36.36 -2.17
C SER A 251 -17.51 36.96 -0.81
N ARG A 252 -16.56 37.59 -0.09
CA ARG A 252 -16.77 38.25 1.21
C ARG A 252 -17.04 39.75 1.10
N LEU A 253 -16.83 40.32 -0.09
CA LEU A 253 -17.14 41.72 -0.43
C LEU A 253 -18.58 41.83 -0.93
#